data_61dad13cd5fa08caf938087497492e05
#
_entry.id   61dad13cd5fa08caf938087497492e05
#
_cell.length_a   1.000
_cell.length_b   1.000
_cell.length_c   1.000
_cell.angle_alpha   90.00
_cell.angle_beta   90.00
_cell.angle_gamma   90.00
#
_symmetry.space_group_name_H-M   'P 1'
#
loop_
_entity.id
_entity.type
_entity.pdbx_description
1 polymer ?
#
loop_
_entity_poly.entity_id
_entity_poly.type
_entity_poly.pdbx_seq_one_letter_code
_entity_poly.pdbx_strand_id
1 'polypeptide(L)'
;MLTRQDLEDMGYFEAFETSTPINLNDYAEWVENKMITTGDKRFLENTMGLIGETGEFFEKLKKHKRDDTPLDKKGVTLEAGDMFFYFIAILNLLDIKLDDVVKENMKKLDSREKRGTIKGSGDYR
;
A
#
# COMPACT_ATOMS: atom_id res chain seq x y z
N MET A 1 21.14 -13.09 7.44
CA MET A 1 20.05 -12.45 6.67
C MET A 1 19.57 -13.44 5.62
N LEU A 2 18.26 -13.64 5.52
CA LEU A 2 17.67 -14.52 4.51
C LEU A 2 17.86 -13.92 3.12
N THR A 3 18.24 -14.74 2.17
CA THR A 3 18.31 -14.35 0.75
C THR A 3 16.96 -14.59 0.09
N ARG A 4 16.80 -14.06 -1.13
CA ARG A 4 15.62 -14.35 -1.95
C ARG A 4 15.47 -15.88 -2.18
N GLN A 5 16.58 -16.55 -2.43
CA GLN A 5 16.59 -18.00 -2.67
C GLN A 5 16.10 -18.77 -1.42
N ASP A 6 16.54 -18.34 -0.22
CA ASP A 6 16.07 -18.95 1.02
C ASP A 6 14.55 -18.84 1.16
N LEU A 7 13.97 -17.68 0.79
CA LEU A 7 12.53 -17.45 0.83
C LEU A 7 11.79 -18.31 -0.22
N GLU A 8 12.35 -18.44 -1.43
CA GLU A 8 11.80 -19.32 -2.47
C GLU A 8 11.80 -20.78 -2.00
N ASP A 9 12.91 -21.24 -1.43
CA ASP A 9 13.06 -22.60 -0.91
C ASP A 9 12.10 -22.88 0.27
N MET A 10 11.75 -21.84 1.04
CA MET A 10 10.76 -21.91 2.11
C MET A 10 9.30 -21.83 1.61
N GLY A 11 9.08 -21.70 0.30
CA GLY A 11 7.74 -21.57 -0.28
C GLY A 11 7.09 -20.21 -0.06
N TYR A 12 7.86 -19.19 0.31
CA TYR A 12 7.33 -17.84 0.61
C TYR A 12 6.51 -17.25 -0.53
N PHE A 13 6.97 -17.45 -1.78
CA PHE A 13 6.30 -16.89 -2.95
C PHE A 13 5.13 -17.74 -3.46
N GLU A 14 4.95 -18.94 -2.93
CA GLU A 14 3.88 -19.89 -3.29
C GLU A 14 2.69 -19.83 -2.31
N ALA A 15 2.86 -19.12 -1.18
CA ALA A 15 1.89 -19.12 -0.08
C ALA A 15 0.56 -18.45 -0.42
N PHE A 16 0.45 -17.74 -1.55
CA PHE A 16 -0.76 -17.07 -2.00
C PHE A 16 -1.02 -17.36 -3.48
N GLU A 17 -2.19 -17.93 -3.77
CA GLU A 17 -2.71 -17.94 -5.14
C GLU A 17 -3.15 -16.52 -5.49
N THR A 18 -2.46 -15.90 -6.45
CA THR A 18 -2.73 -14.53 -6.90
C THR A 18 -4.10 -14.36 -7.55
N SER A 19 -4.78 -15.44 -7.91
CA SER A 19 -6.12 -15.45 -8.47
C SER A 19 -7.25 -15.44 -7.42
N THR A 20 -6.95 -15.62 -6.13
CA THR A 20 -7.96 -15.61 -5.07
C THR A 20 -8.47 -14.18 -4.85
N PRO A 21 -9.77 -13.91 -5.04
CA PRO A 21 -10.34 -12.59 -4.76
C PRO A 21 -10.16 -12.23 -3.29
N ILE A 22 -9.76 -10.99 -3.02
CA ILE A 22 -9.58 -10.46 -1.66
C ILE A 22 -10.55 -9.31 -1.46
N ASN A 23 -11.30 -9.37 -0.35
CA ASN A 23 -12.16 -8.28 0.08
C ASN A 23 -11.32 -7.21 0.77
N LEU A 24 -11.60 -5.92 0.51
CA LEU A 24 -10.87 -4.80 1.10
C LEU A 24 -10.95 -4.79 2.64
N ASN A 25 -12.13 -5.07 3.19
CA ASN A 25 -12.33 -5.09 4.64
C ASN A 25 -11.59 -6.26 5.29
N ASP A 26 -11.53 -7.41 4.64
CA ASP A 26 -10.76 -8.56 5.12
C ASP A 26 -9.26 -8.26 5.13
N TYR A 27 -8.77 -7.55 4.14
CA TYR A 27 -7.38 -7.08 4.14
C TYR A 27 -7.10 -6.11 5.29
N ALA A 28 -7.99 -5.16 5.54
CA ALA A 28 -7.85 -4.21 6.65
C ALA A 28 -7.83 -4.93 8.01
N GLU A 29 -8.66 -5.93 8.20
CA GLU A 29 -8.67 -6.77 9.40
C GLU A 29 -7.37 -7.58 9.52
N TRP A 30 -6.91 -8.16 8.42
CA TRP A 30 -5.63 -8.89 8.38
C TRP A 30 -4.47 -7.98 8.78
N VAL A 31 -4.42 -6.74 8.28
CA VAL A 31 -3.41 -5.74 8.67
C VAL A 31 -3.48 -5.48 10.18
N GLU A 32 -4.68 -5.25 10.73
CA GLU A 32 -4.86 -5.01 12.16
C GLU A 32 -4.32 -6.15 13.01
N ASN A 33 -4.53 -7.39 12.59
CA ASN A 33 -4.05 -8.58 13.29
C ASN A 33 -2.52 -8.72 13.28
N LYS A 34 -1.81 -7.96 12.44
CA LYS A 34 -0.34 -7.94 12.39
C LYS A 34 0.29 -6.84 13.25
N MET A 35 -0.50 -5.98 13.86
CA MET A 35 0.03 -4.90 14.69
C MET A 35 0.72 -5.45 15.94
N ILE A 36 1.93 -4.97 16.20
CA ILE A 36 2.77 -5.39 17.33
C ILE A 36 2.97 -4.28 18.36
N THR A 37 2.52 -3.07 18.06
CA THR A 37 2.59 -1.91 18.94
C THR A 37 1.20 -1.33 19.19
N THR A 38 1.08 -0.52 20.22
CA THR A 38 -0.16 0.15 20.62
C THR A 38 0.09 1.62 20.98
N GLY A 39 -0.98 2.41 21.01
CA GLY A 39 -0.93 3.81 21.44
C GLY A 39 0.00 4.67 20.59
N ASP A 40 0.75 5.55 21.24
CA ASP A 40 1.65 6.49 20.56
C ASP A 40 2.79 5.79 19.80
N LYS A 41 3.26 4.67 20.31
CA LYS A 41 4.26 3.84 19.61
C LYS A 41 3.72 3.36 18.27
N ARG A 42 2.49 2.89 18.26
CA ARG A 42 1.84 2.44 17.03
C ARG A 42 1.70 3.58 16.02
N PHE A 43 1.23 4.73 16.47
CA PHE A 43 1.08 5.90 15.62
C PHE A 43 2.42 6.27 14.95
N LEU A 44 3.49 6.39 15.72
CA LEU A 44 4.82 6.71 15.21
C LEU A 44 5.37 5.61 14.28
N GLU A 45 5.24 4.34 14.66
CA GLU A 45 5.71 3.21 13.85
C GLU A 45 4.98 3.14 12.52
N ASN A 46 3.67 3.27 12.51
CA ASN A 46 2.89 3.17 11.27
C ASN A 46 3.13 4.36 10.35
N THR A 47 3.19 5.59 10.88
CA THR A 47 3.45 6.78 10.08
C THR A 47 4.87 6.82 9.52
N MET A 48 5.87 6.53 10.35
CA MET A 48 7.26 6.44 9.90
C MET A 48 7.48 5.27 8.95
N GLY A 49 6.80 4.14 9.18
CA GLY A 49 6.81 2.99 8.30
C GLY A 49 6.31 3.34 6.91
N LEU A 50 5.19 4.05 6.79
CA LEU A 50 4.67 4.50 5.51
C LEU A 50 5.66 5.40 4.77
N ILE A 51 6.29 6.35 5.46
CA ILE A 51 7.28 7.24 4.87
C ILE A 51 8.49 6.42 4.37
N GLY A 52 9.01 5.52 5.19
CA GLY A 52 10.15 4.68 4.85
C GLY A 52 9.88 3.78 3.64
N GLU A 53 8.76 3.07 3.63
CA GLU A 53 8.39 2.16 2.54
C GLU A 53 8.08 2.93 1.25
N THR A 54 7.50 4.12 1.35
CA THR A 54 7.33 5.02 0.20
C THR A 54 8.68 5.39 -0.40
N GLY A 55 9.66 5.71 0.43
CA GLY A 55 11.03 5.97 -0.01
C GLY A 55 11.65 4.78 -0.72
N GLU A 56 11.52 3.57 -0.18
CA GLU A 56 12.06 2.35 -0.80
C GLU A 56 11.39 2.01 -2.13
N PHE A 57 10.09 2.21 -2.24
CA PHE A 57 9.36 2.06 -3.49
C PHE A 57 9.93 2.97 -4.59
N PHE A 58 10.07 4.25 -4.30
CA PHE A 58 10.59 5.23 -5.26
C PHE A 58 12.09 5.05 -5.53
N GLU A 59 12.85 4.54 -4.57
CA GLU A 59 14.28 4.21 -4.76
C GLU A 59 14.47 3.17 -5.86
N LYS A 60 13.61 2.15 -5.91
CA LYS A 60 13.64 1.14 -6.99
C LYS A 60 13.33 1.75 -8.35
N LEU A 61 12.35 2.66 -8.43
CA LEU A 61 12.03 3.37 -9.67
C LEU A 61 13.16 4.30 -10.11
N LYS A 62 13.77 5.00 -9.15
CA LYS A 62 14.91 5.88 -9.41
C LYS A 62 16.08 5.10 -10.04
N LYS A 63 16.46 3.99 -9.44
CA LYS A 63 17.56 3.15 -9.94
C LYS A 63 17.28 2.61 -11.33
N HIS A 64 16.06 2.14 -11.57
CA HIS A 64 15.65 1.71 -12.90
C HIS A 64 15.87 2.80 -13.96
N LYS A 65 15.45 4.03 -13.66
CA LYS A 65 15.58 5.17 -14.60
C LYS A 65 17.00 5.69 -14.71
N ARG A 66 17.71 5.85 -13.59
CA ARG A 66 19.08 6.38 -13.58
C ARG A 66 20.06 5.46 -14.30
N ASP A 67 19.94 4.17 -14.09
CA ASP A 67 20.92 3.18 -14.51
C ASP A 67 20.51 2.45 -15.81
N ASP A 68 19.38 2.83 -16.40
CA ASP A 68 18.79 2.18 -17.60
C ASP A 68 18.69 0.65 -17.46
N THR A 69 18.38 0.19 -16.25
CA THR A 69 18.20 -1.24 -15.94
C THR A 69 16.74 -1.66 -16.11
N PRO A 70 16.46 -2.93 -16.40
CA PRO A 70 15.07 -3.42 -16.40
C PRO A 70 14.38 -3.18 -15.07
N LEU A 71 13.08 -2.88 -15.12
CA LEU A 71 12.28 -2.69 -13.90
C LEU A 71 12.13 -4.02 -13.16
N ASP A 72 12.56 -4.04 -11.91
CA ASP A 72 12.29 -5.15 -10.98
C ASP A 72 10.82 -5.11 -10.53
N LYS A 73 9.92 -5.60 -11.37
CA LYS A 73 8.47 -5.60 -11.07
C LYS A 73 8.15 -6.33 -9.77
N LYS A 74 8.85 -7.42 -9.47
CA LYS A 74 8.63 -8.16 -8.23
C LYS A 74 9.01 -7.34 -7.01
N GLY A 75 10.19 -6.73 -7.03
CA GLY A 75 10.63 -5.84 -5.95
C GLY A 75 9.69 -4.65 -5.75
N VAL A 76 9.28 -4.00 -6.84
CA VAL A 76 8.31 -2.90 -6.79
C VAL A 76 6.97 -3.35 -6.20
N THR A 77 6.49 -4.53 -6.57
CA THR A 77 5.26 -5.10 -6.01
C THR A 77 5.36 -5.30 -4.50
N LEU A 78 6.49 -5.82 -4.02
CA LEU A 78 6.70 -6.03 -2.58
C LEU A 78 6.71 -4.69 -1.81
N GLU A 79 7.42 -3.69 -2.32
CA GLU A 79 7.45 -2.37 -1.68
C GLU A 79 6.08 -1.67 -1.73
N ALA A 80 5.34 -1.83 -2.82
CA ALA A 80 3.97 -1.32 -2.91
C ALA A 80 3.08 -1.97 -1.85
N GLY A 81 3.24 -3.27 -1.61
CA GLY A 81 2.54 -3.99 -0.55
C GLY A 81 2.87 -3.44 0.84
N ASP A 82 4.13 -3.16 1.11
CA ASP A 82 4.58 -2.60 2.40
C ASP A 82 4.02 -1.19 2.61
N MET A 83 3.99 -0.35 1.58
CA MET A 83 3.33 0.97 1.62
C MET A 83 1.85 0.83 1.96
N PHE A 84 1.17 -0.07 1.25
CA PHE A 84 -0.26 -0.28 1.41
C PHE A 84 -0.59 -0.80 2.81
N PHE A 85 0.24 -1.71 3.34
CA PHE A 85 0.13 -2.22 4.70
C PHE A 85 0.13 -1.09 5.75
N TYR A 86 1.11 -0.22 5.73
CA TYR A 86 1.20 0.89 6.68
C TYR A 86 0.10 1.93 6.48
N PHE A 87 -0.27 2.20 5.22
CA PHE A 87 -1.38 3.10 4.93
C PHE A 87 -2.70 2.59 5.54
N ILE A 88 -2.99 1.30 5.36
CA ILE A 88 -4.20 0.69 5.93
C ILE A 88 -4.12 0.63 7.47
N ALA A 89 -2.95 0.36 8.03
CA ALA A 89 -2.75 0.40 9.48
C ALA A 89 -3.09 1.78 10.07
N ILE A 90 -2.74 2.86 9.37
CA ILE A 90 -3.08 4.23 9.77
C ILE A 90 -4.59 4.46 9.68
N LEU A 91 -5.24 4.02 8.60
CA LEU A 91 -6.69 4.14 8.46
C LEU A 91 -7.42 3.41 9.61
N ASN A 92 -6.98 2.19 9.93
CA ASN A 92 -7.53 1.44 11.07
C ASN A 92 -7.38 2.20 12.39
N LEU A 93 -6.21 2.81 12.61
CA LEU A 93 -5.95 3.60 13.81
C LEU A 93 -6.87 4.82 13.91
N LEU A 94 -7.26 5.40 12.80
CA LEU A 94 -8.18 6.55 12.71
C LEU A 94 -9.65 6.14 12.63
N ASP A 95 -9.95 4.84 12.72
CA ASP A 95 -11.30 4.28 12.58
C ASP A 95 -11.96 4.67 11.24
N ILE A 96 -11.16 4.65 10.18
CA ILE A 96 -11.60 4.90 8.80
C ILE A 96 -11.59 3.58 8.04
N LYS A 97 -12.75 3.19 7.50
CA LYS A 97 -12.86 1.95 6.72
C LYS A 97 -12.27 2.11 5.32
N LEU A 98 -11.44 1.17 4.93
CA LEU A 98 -10.84 1.14 3.59
C LEU A 98 -11.90 1.15 2.49
N ASP A 99 -12.98 0.38 2.66
CA ASP A 99 -14.10 0.33 1.72
C ASP A 99 -14.70 1.72 1.49
N ASP A 100 -14.90 2.50 2.56
CA ASP A 100 -15.43 3.86 2.47
C ASP A 100 -14.46 4.81 1.74
N VAL A 101 -13.17 4.68 1.99
CA VAL A 101 -12.14 5.48 1.29
C VAL A 101 -12.20 5.26 -0.21
N VAL A 102 -12.29 4.01 -0.64
CA VAL A 102 -12.36 3.65 -2.05
C VAL A 102 -13.66 4.16 -2.67
N LYS A 103 -14.79 3.95 -2.04
CA LYS A 103 -16.11 4.39 -2.52
C LYS A 103 -16.19 5.91 -2.65
N GLU A 104 -15.74 6.65 -1.64
CA GLU A 104 -15.75 8.11 -1.67
C GLU A 104 -14.81 8.66 -2.75
N ASN A 105 -13.66 8.02 -2.97
CA ASN A 105 -12.77 8.41 -4.05
C ASN A 105 -13.41 8.21 -5.43
N MET A 106 -14.02 7.06 -5.68
CA MET A 106 -14.71 6.77 -6.93
C MET A 106 -15.84 7.78 -7.18
N LYS A 107 -16.69 7.99 -6.20
CA LYS A 107 -17.80 8.95 -6.27
C LYS A 107 -17.32 10.36 -6.58
N LYS A 108 -16.28 10.81 -5.89
CA LYS A 108 -15.68 12.13 -6.11
C LYS A 108 -15.19 12.31 -7.54
N LEU A 109 -14.43 11.35 -8.05
CA LEU A 109 -13.83 11.43 -9.39
C LEU A 109 -14.87 11.28 -10.50
N ASP A 110 -15.84 10.38 -10.34
CA ASP A 110 -16.95 10.23 -11.27
C ASP A 110 -17.77 11.53 -11.38
N SER A 111 -18.02 12.18 -10.26
CA SER A 111 -18.70 13.48 -10.22
C SER A 111 -17.89 14.57 -10.93
N ARG A 112 -16.57 14.61 -10.71
CA ARG A 112 -15.69 15.58 -11.38
C ARG A 112 -15.65 15.37 -12.88
N GLU A 113 -15.61 14.12 -13.32
CA GLU A 113 -15.65 13.78 -14.75
C GLU A 113 -16.95 14.26 -15.39
N LYS A 114 -18.10 13.94 -14.78
CA LYS A 114 -19.42 14.40 -15.29
C LYS A 114 -19.55 15.92 -15.37
N ARG A 115 -18.95 16.64 -14.42
CA ARG A 115 -18.98 18.11 -14.39
C ARG A 115 -17.85 18.77 -15.19
N GLY A 116 -16.96 17.98 -15.82
CA GLY A 116 -15.81 18.49 -16.57
C GLY A 116 -14.75 19.17 -15.68
N THR A 117 -14.64 18.77 -14.41
CA THR A 117 -13.75 19.39 -13.42
C THR A 117 -12.69 18.43 -12.86
N ILE A 118 -12.34 17.38 -13.59
CA ILE A 118 -11.25 16.46 -13.19
C ILE A 118 -9.94 17.22 -13.01
N LYS A 119 -9.62 18.13 -13.96
CA LYS A 119 -8.48 19.03 -13.83
C LYS A 119 -8.85 20.21 -12.94
N GLY A 120 -7.90 20.71 -12.17
CA GLY A 120 -8.09 21.83 -11.26
C GLY A 120 -7.55 21.51 -9.87
N SER A 121 -7.88 22.35 -8.88
CA SER A 121 -7.42 22.19 -7.50
C SER A 121 -8.57 22.23 -6.51
N GLY A 122 -8.32 21.67 -5.33
CA GLY A 122 -9.28 21.61 -4.24
C GLY A 122 -10.24 20.41 -4.30
N ASP A 123 -10.67 19.95 -3.14
CA ASP A 123 -11.50 18.74 -3.03
C ASP A 123 -12.98 19.00 -3.36
N TYR A 124 -13.43 20.24 -3.28
CA TYR A 124 -14.83 20.61 -3.49
C TYR A 124 -15.11 21.28 -4.84
N ARG A 125 -14.17 21.17 -5.79
CA ARG A 125 -14.37 21.67 -7.15
C ARG A 125 -15.34 20.83 -7.96
#